data_9402f1c98edc2c68c2cec90b34a87094
#
_entry.id   9402f1c98edc2c68c2cec90b34a87094
#
_cell.length_a   1.000
_cell.length_b   1.000
_cell.length_c   1.000
_cell.angle_alpha   90.00
_cell.angle_beta   90.00
_cell.angle_gamma   90.00
#
_symmetry.space_group_name_H-M   'P 1'
#
loop_
_entity.id
_entity.type
_entity.pdbx_description
1 polymer ?
#
loop_
_entity_poly.entity_id
_entity_poly.type
_entity_poly.pdbx_seq_one_letter_code
_entity_poly.pdbx_strand_id
1 'polypeptide(L)'
;MPSFDICCLETEPELNSNVVSINVGGRIFQTTKQTLTQAGPKSLLYRLAETGSDRFVDRDPDQFSLLLSLLRSGTLPSKVKDFDLRDLIEESRFYGVESLLTSSLSDPSHLDAFSLRKSSELPLNGRDTPSAIASTPFGSLHVSHGSKITSFDWSLTRKSTILTQFTAIDSLLAISPDIAAAGATDFSGLQILDLQKGRVKQVLNWENATRSGSTVQAIGSSGKLLFTSFESCRRNSNSILVYDMNTLNPVIEIARNEIFGADLDSAIPATKLRWVSGYGLLMASGSHSGLSGVSGNIKFWDIRSGNVAFELKEKVDCFADVCVSDNMNVLFKVGVSSGEVFNADLRCLGTVNNDANDNNNPWMCVENRRKVVNGKKEGLGCKIESHGNQVFCSKGGDIELWSEVAAGSEGRLKGRVFRKNVMGRVKAMGGLKVTNLAFGGNKMFVTRKDQQAVEVWQGSTRGL
;
A
#
# COMPACT_ATOMS: atom_id res chain seq x y z
N MET A 1 -52.87 -64.48 -31.57
CA MET A 1 -51.46 -64.01 -31.50
C MET A 1 -51.54 -62.53 -31.51
N PRO A 2 -51.24 -61.86 -30.37
CA PRO A 2 -51.09 -60.42 -30.32
C PRO A 2 -49.62 -60.02 -30.50
N SER A 3 -49.38 -59.09 -31.40
CA SER A 3 -48.16 -58.43 -31.68
C SER A 3 -47.82 -57.45 -30.51
N PHE A 4 -46.64 -57.61 -30.00
CA PHE A 4 -46.04 -56.65 -29.01
C PHE A 4 -45.34 -55.52 -29.77
N ASP A 5 -45.91 -54.33 -29.74
CA ASP A 5 -45.23 -53.09 -30.09
C ASP A 5 -44.42 -52.64 -28.87
N ILE A 6 -43.08 -52.75 -28.95
CA ILE A 6 -42.19 -52.19 -28.06
C ILE A 6 -41.87 -50.78 -28.53
N CYS A 7 -42.52 -49.80 -27.87
CA CYS A 7 -42.19 -48.41 -28.02
C CYS A 7 -40.97 -48.09 -27.13
N CYS A 8 -39.78 -48.15 -27.72
CA CYS A 8 -38.58 -47.60 -27.09
C CYS A 8 -38.67 -46.09 -27.07
N LEU A 9 -39.13 -45.54 -25.99
CA LEU A 9 -38.87 -44.13 -25.65
C LEU A 9 -37.40 -44.01 -25.29
N GLU A 10 -36.56 -43.64 -26.25
CA GLU A 10 -35.26 -43.08 -26.00
C GLU A 10 -35.44 -41.73 -25.33
N THR A 11 -35.39 -41.70 -24.00
CA THR A 11 -35.17 -40.48 -23.26
C THR A 11 -33.74 -40.05 -23.52
N GLU A 12 -33.55 -39.10 -24.43
CA GLU A 12 -32.29 -38.35 -24.50
C GLU A 12 -31.96 -37.86 -23.10
N PRO A 13 -30.74 -38.08 -22.60
CA PRO A 13 -30.35 -37.51 -21.33
C PRO A 13 -30.39 -35.98 -21.49
N GLU A 14 -31.12 -35.29 -20.63
CA GLU A 14 -31.05 -33.84 -20.47
C GLU A 14 -29.58 -33.46 -20.18
N LEU A 15 -28.81 -33.23 -21.25
CA LEU A 15 -27.42 -32.79 -21.17
C LEU A 15 -27.40 -31.42 -20.55
N ASN A 16 -27.08 -31.40 -19.24
CA ASN A 16 -26.50 -30.28 -18.52
C ASN A 16 -26.95 -28.87 -18.98
N SER A 17 -28.12 -28.46 -18.57
CA SER A 17 -28.61 -27.07 -18.71
C SER A 17 -27.74 -26.02 -18.06
N ASN A 18 -26.66 -26.42 -17.40
CA ASN A 18 -25.77 -25.57 -16.61
C ASN A 18 -24.43 -25.26 -17.28
N VAL A 19 -24.11 -25.87 -18.42
CA VAL A 19 -22.87 -25.61 -19.19
C VAL A 19 -23.15 -24.62 -20.32
N VAL A 20 -22.31 -23.59 -20.40
CA VAL A 20 -22.36 -22.57 -21.46
C VAL A 20 -21.07 -22.65 -22.27
N SER A 21 -21.21 -22.60 -23.59
CA SER A 21 -20.12 -22.51 -24.55
C SER A 21 -20.03 -21.08 -25.10
N ILE A 22 -18.85 -20.49 -25.05
CA ILE A 22 -18.59 -19.14 -25.56
C ILE A 22 -17.43 -19.24 -26.55
N ASN A 23 -17.63 -18.68 -27.74
CA ASN A 23 -16.55 -18.58 -28.74
C ASN A 23 -15.89 -17.22 -28.62
N VAL A 24 -14.64 -17.17 -28.17
CA VAL A 24 -13.85 -15.96 -28.06
C VAL A 24 -12.70 -16.01 -29.05
N GLY A 25 -12.67 -15.09 -30.00
CA GLY A 25 -11.64 -15.02 -31.04
C GLY A 25 -11.42 -16.32 -31.81
N GLY A 26 -12.49 -17.12 -32.03
CA GLY A 26 -12.42 -18.42 -32.69
C GLY A 26 -12.11 -19.61 -31.78
N ARG A 27 -11.78 -19.40 -30.50
CA ARG A 27 -11.57 -20.47 -29.50
C ARG A 27 -12.84 -20.67 -28.67
N ILE A 28 -13.29 -21.90 -28.55
CA ILE A 28 -14.47 -22.27 -27.76
C ILE A 28 -14.07 -22.54 -26.33
N PHE A 29 -14.72 -21.85 -25.39
CA PHE A 29 -14.58 -22.05 -23.96
C PHE A 29 -15.85 -22.60 -23.36
N GLN A 30 -15.74 -23.68 -22.61
CA GLN A 30 -16.87 -24.27 -21.89
C GLN A 30 -16.73 -23.98 -20.38
N THR A 31 -17.84 -23.53 -19.80
CA THR A 31 -17.87 -23.21 -18.35
C THR A 31 -19.32 -23.33 -17.86
N THR A 32 -19.52 -23.23 -16.54
CA THR A 32 -20.84 -23.28 -15.93
C THR A 32 -21.51 -21.91 -15.90
N LYS A 33 -22.83 -21.85 -15.94
CA LYS A 33 -23.58 -20.61 -15.67
C LYS A 33 -23.17 -19.98 -14.33
N GLN A 34 -22.99 -20.80 -13.31
CA GLN A 34 -22.57 -20.35 -11.99
C GLN A 34 -21.24 -19.62 -12.02
N THR A 35 -20.26 -20.10 -12.78
CA THR A 35 -18.96 -19.40 -12.94
C THR A 35 -19.13 -18.03 -13.57
N LEU A 36 -19.94 -17.92 -14.62
CA LEU A 36 -20.15 -16.65 -15.31
C LEU A 36 -20.94 -15.64 -14.47
N THR A 37 -21.90 -16.12 -13.67
CA THR A 37 -22.70 -15.26 -12.79
C THR A 37 -21.91 -14.65 -11.63
N GLN A 38 -20.77 -15.22 -11.26
CA GLN A 38 -19.84 -14.62 -10.30
C GLN A 38 -19.29 -13.26 -10.76
N ALA A 39 -19.29 -13.00 -12.06
CA ALA A 39 -18.93 -11.70 -12.62
C ALA A 39 -19.89 -10.55 -12.22
N GLY A 40 -21.04 -10.88 -11.63
CA GLY A 40 -22.07 -9.94 -11.21
C GLY A 40 -23.06 -9.53 -12.31
N PRO A 41 -24.27 -9.06 -11.94
CA PRO A 41 -25.41 -8.88 -12.86
C PRO A 41 -25.20 -7.80 -13.93
N LYS A 42 -24.26 -6.89 -13.72
CA LYS A 42 -23.94 -5.83 -14.69
C LYS A 42 -22.89 -6.26 -15.73
N SER A 43 -22.28 -7.42 -15.57
CA SER A 43 -21.21 -7.90 -16.44
C SER A 43 -21.76 -8.45 -17.77
N LEU A 44 -20.91 -8.42 -18.81
CA LEU A 44 -21.21 -9.09 -20.07
C LEU A 44 -21.32 -10.60 -19.87
N LEU A 45 -20.48 -11.18 -19.02
CA LEU A 45 -20.44 -12.61 -18.74
C LEU A 45 -21.73 -13.12 -18.08
N TYR A 46 -22.32 -12.34 -17.19
CA TYR A 46 -23.62 -12.67 -16.60
C TYR A 46 -24.70 -12.73 -17.68
N ARG A 47 -24.74 -11.76 -18.60
CA ARG A 47 -25.71 -11.75 -19.72
C ARG A 47 -25.50 -12.93 -20.67
N LEU A 48 -24.24 -13.32 -20.92
CA LEU A 48 -23.93 -14.50 -21.72
C LEU A 48 -24.41 -15.80 -21.05
N ALA A 49 -24.37 -15.87 -19.70
CA ALA A 49 -24.88 -17.01 -18.96
C ALA A 49 -26.40 -17.18 -19.07
N GLU A 50 -27.14 -16.07 -19.17
CA GLU A 50 -28.61 -16.10 -19.29
C GLU A 50 -29.11 -16.37 -20.70
N THR A 51 -28.41 -15.86 -21.71
CA THR A 51 -28.89 -15.89 -23.10
C THR A 51 -28.61 -17.20 -23.86
N GLY A 52 -27.90 -18.17 -23.24
CA GLY A 52 -27.58 -19.47 -23.86
C GLY A 52 -26.43 -19.43 -24.87
N SER A 53 -26.07 -20.60 -25.39
CA SER A 53 -24.89 -20.89 -26.20
C SER A 53 -24.82 -20.19 -27.55
N ASP A 54 -23.58 -20.11 -28.08
CA ASP A 54 -23.14 -19.75 -29.43
C ASP A 54 -23.05 -18.24 -29.75
N ARG A 55 -22.53 -17.44 -28.84
CA ARG A 55 -22.14 -16.09 -29.19
C ARG A 55 -20.64 -15.99 -29.45
N PHE A 56 -20.30 -15.43 -30.61
CA PHE A 56 -18.95 -15.04 -30.95
C PHE A 56 -18.62 -13.70 -30.28
N VAL A 57 -17.48 -13.65 -29.59
CA VAL A 57 -16.91 -12.45 -29.00
C VAL A 57 -15.57 -12.20 -29.67
N ASP A 58 -15.48 -11.09 -30.41
CA ASP A 58 -14.25 -10.71 -31.12
C ASP A 58 -13.23 -10.07 -30.17
N ARG A 59 -12.56 -10.93 -29.41
CA ARG A 59 -11.57 -10.56 -28.39
C ARG A 59 -10.46 -11.61 -28.29
N ASP A 60 -9.38 -11.25 -27.56
CA ASP A 60 -8.24 -12.14 -27.35
C ASP A 60 -8.60 -13.35 -26.48
N PRO A 61 -8.52 -14.59 -27.02
CA PRO A 61 -8.86 -15.78 -26.29
C PRO A 61 -7.88 -16.09 -25.15
N ASP A 62 -6.62 -15.66 -25.24
CA ASP A 62 -5.63 -15.93 -24.20
C ASP A 62 -5.87 -15.07 -22.97
N GLN A 63 -6.18 -13.79 -23.14
CA GLN A 63 -6.60 -12.92 -22.06
C GLN A 63 -7.92 -13.36 -21.43
N PHE A 64 -8.90 -13.77 -22.24
CA PHE A 64 -10.16 -14.34 -21.73
C PHE A 64 -9.93 -15.60 -20.90
N SER A 65 -9.00 -16.47 -21.31
CA SER A 65 -8.63 -17.67 -20.54
C SER A 65 -8.14 -17.32 -19.11
N LEU A 66 -7.40 -16.22 -18.95
CA LEU A 66 -6.95 -15.74 -17.64
C LEU A 66 -8.12 -15.26 -16.78
N LEU A 67 -9.03 -14.47 -17.37
CA LEU A 67 -10.22 -13.97 -16.68
C LEU A 67 -11.18 -15.11 -16.30
N LEU A 68 -11.32 -16.11 -17.16
CA LEU A 68 -12.10 -17.29 -16.85
C LEU A 68 -11.48 -18.12 -15.71
N SER A 69 -10.15 -18.22 -15.67
CA SER A 69 -9.43 -18.86 -14.55
C SER A 69 -9.65 -18.10 -13.24
N LEU A 70 -9.60 -16.77 -13.28
CA LEU A 70 -9.91 -15.92 -12.13
C LEU A 70 -11.33 -16.17 -11.59
N LEU A 71 -12.32 -16.25 -12.47
CA LEU A 71 -13.71 -16.56 -12.09
C LEU A 71 -13.86 -17.96 -11.47
N ARG A 72 -13.09 -18.94 -11.92
CA ARG A 72 -13.16 -20.32 -11.42
C ARG A 72 -12.51 -20.52 -10.06
N SER A 73 -11.35 -19.88 -9.84
CA SER A 73 -10.50 -20.14 -8.68
C SER A 73 -10.40 -18.96 -7.71
N GLY A 74 -10.90 -17.77 -8.10
CA GLY A 74 -10.67 -16.53 -7.35
C GLY A 74 -9.24 -15.99 -7.43
N THR A 75 -8.34 -16.72 -8.10
CA THR A 75 -6.90 -16.37 -8.20
C THR A 75 -6.45 -16.36 -9.66
N LEU A 76 -5.45 -15.53 -9.94
CA LEU A 76 -4.85 -15.45 -11.26
C LEU A 76 -3.78 -16.53 -11.45
N PRO A 77 -3.73 -17.21 -12.61
CA PRO A 77 -2.69 -18.18 -12.90
C PRO A 77 -1.34 -17.47 -13.12
N SER A 78 -0.22 -18.19 -12.91
CA SER A 78 1.13 -17.62 -13.05
C SER A 78 1.45 -17.08 -14.45
N LYS A 79 0.81 -17.60 -15.48
CA LYS A 79 0.92 -17.13 -16.88
C LYS A 79 0.48 -15.67 -17.08
N VAL A 80 -0.27 -15.11 -16.14
CA VAL A 80 -0.71 -13.71 -16.22
C VAL A 80 0.47 -12.73 -16.29
N LYS A 81 1.66 -13.10 -15.82
CA LYS A 81 2.87 -12.29 -15.85
C LYS A 81 3.39 -12.01 -17.28
N ASP A 82 2.99 -12.81 -18.24
CA ASP A 82 3.41 -12.68 -19.64
C ASP A 82 2.58 -11.62 -20.40
N PHE A 83 1.51 -11.11 -19.77
CA PHE A 83 0.60 -10.14 -20.36
C PHE A 83 0.83 -8.73 -19.81
N ASP A 84 0.52 -7.72 -20.63
CA ASP A 84 0.48 -6.34 -20.17
C ASP A 84 -0.72 -6.14 -19.23
N LEU A 85 -0.47 -5.56 -18.07
CA LEU A 85 -1.52 -5.33 -17.08
C LEU A 85 -2.62 -4.39 -17.61
N ARG A 86 -2.28 -3.45 -18.48
CA ARG A 86 -3.25 -2.51 -19.06
C ARG A 86 -4.21 -3.22 -19.99
N ASP A 87 -3.66 -4.03 -20.89
CA ASP A 87 -4.46 -4.80 -21.82
C ASP A 87 -5.40 -5.74 -21.05
N LEU A 88 -4.90 -6.37 -20.00
CA LEU A 88 -5.69 -7.23 -19.13
C LEU A 88 -6.78 -6.45 -18.36
N ILE A 89 -6.50 -5.24 -17.90
CA ILE A 89 -7.49 -4.37 -17.25
C ILE A 89 -8.57 -3.94 -18.26
N GLU A 90 -8.18 -3.53 -19.47
CA GLU A 90 -9.13 -3.15 -20.51
C GLU A 90 -10.01 -4.31 -20.89
N GLU A 91 -9.45 -5.51 -21.05
CA GLU A 91 -10.19 -6.72 -21.32
C GLU A 91 -11.14 -7.07 -20.18
N SER A 92 -10.69 -6.98 -18.93
CA SER A 92 -11.52 -7.20 -17.74
C SER A 92 -12.69 -6.20 -17.64
N ARG A 93 -12.45 -4.95 -18.06
CA ARG A 93 -13.48 -3.90 -18.13
C ARG A 93 -14.54 -4.23 -19.20
N PHE A 94 -14.10 -4.71 -20.37
CA PHE A 94 -15.00 -5.14 -21.42
C PHE A 94 -15.95 -6.25 -20.95
N TYR A 95 -15.44 -7.25 -20.24
CA TYR A 95 -16.25 -8.33 -19.68
C TYR A 95 -17.02 -7.95 -18.41
N GLY A 96 -16.73 -6.80 -17.81
CA GLY A 96 -17.36 -6.31 -16.58
C GLY A 96 -16.84 -7.00 -15.32
N VAL A 97 -15.59 -7.48 -15.32
CA VAL A 97 -14.92 -8.16 -14.20
C VAL A 97 -13.71 -7.39 -13.65
N GLU A 98 -13.59 -6.11 -13.99
CA GLU A 98 -12.46 -5.25 -13.55
C GLU A 98 -12.30 -5.24 -12.03
N SER A 99 -13.41 -5.16 -11.28
CA SER A 99 -13.38 -5.16 -9.82
C SER A 99 -12.83 -6.46 -9.24
N LEU A 100 -13.14 -7.60 -9.84
CA LEU A 100 -12.62 -8.91 -9.42
C LEU A 100 -11.12 -9.02 -9.72
N LEU A 101 -10.70 -8.58 -10.91
CA LEU A 101 -9.30 -8.57 -11.30
C LEU A 101 -8.48 -7.69 -10.36
N THR A 102 -8.92 -6.47 -10.13
CA THR A 102 -8.20 -5.52 -9.28
C THR A 102 -8.15 -5.99 -7.82
N SER A 103 -9.24 -6.55 -7.30
CA SER A 103 -9.26 -7.13 -5.96
C SER A 103 -8.29 -8.31 -5.84
N SER A 104 -8.26 -9.21 -6.82
CA SER A 104 -7.34 -10.35 -6.80
C SER A 104 -5.87 -9.93 -6.90
N LEU A 105 -5.55 -8.91 -7.70
CA LEU A 105 -4.18 -8.40 -7.84
C LEU A 105 -3.71 -7.65 -6.59
N SER A 106 -4.61 -6.99 -5.87
CA SER A 106 -4.30 -6.13 -4.73
C SER A 106 -4.50 -6.81 -3.37
N ASP A 107 -5.00 -8.04 -3.33
CA ASP A 107 -5.31 -8.73 -2.08
C ASP A 107 -4.04 -9.02 -1.26
N PRO A 108 -3.91 -8.38 -0.07
CA PRO A 108 -2.76 -8.61 0.82
C PRO A 108 -2.66 -10.04 1.33
N SER A 109 -3.74 -10.82 1.32
CA SER A 109 -3.76 -12.20 1.78
C SER A 109 -2.91 -13.12 0.91
N HIS A 110 -2.64 -12.73 -0.34
CA HIS A 110 -1.75 -13.45 -1.24
C HIS A 110 -0.26 -13.33 -0.85
N LEU A 111 0.10 -12.43 0.07
CA LEU A 111 1.44 -12.34 0.62
C LEU A 111 1.58 -13.34 1.79
N ASP A 112 2.16 -14.51 1.52
CA ASP A 112 2.56 -15.41 2.60
C ASP A 112 3.86 -14.90 3.26
N ALA A 113 3.69 -14.08 4.29
CA ALA A 113 4.80 -13.45 4.99
C ALA A 113 5.71 -14.45 5.73
N PHE A 114 5.22 -15.62 6.09
CA PHE A 114 6.03 -16.63 6.78
C PHE A 114 6.96 -17.40 5.86
N SER A 115 6.65 -17.45 4.56
CA SER A 115 7.46 -18.10 3.54
C SER A 115 8.21 -17.10 2.64
N LEU A 116 8.21 -15.80 2.98
CA LEU A 116 8.88 -14.76 2.20
C LEU A 116 10.38 -15.07 2.02
N ARG A 117 10.81 -15.06 0.77
CA ARG A 117 12.20 -15.20 0.37
C ARG A 117 12.56 -14.09 -0.62
N LYS A 118 13.81 -13.67 -0.61
CA LYS A 118 14.35 -12.80 -1.65
C LYS A 118 14.30 -13.55 -2.97
N SER A 119 13.42 -13.11 -3.88
CA SER A 119 13.20 -13.74 -5.17
C SER A 119 14.11 -13.19 -6.25
N SER A 120 14.34 -11.87 -6.22
CA SER A 120 15.17 -11.18 -7.20
C SER A 120 15.70 -9.86 -6.64
N GLU A 121 16.59 -9.26 -7.41
CA GLU A 121 17.13 -7.93 -7.15
C GLU A 121 16.99 -7.11 -8.42
N LEU A 122 16.41 -5.92 -8.30
CA LEU A 122 16.17 -5.00 -9.41
C LEU A 122 17.28 -3.94 -9.43
N PRO A 123 18.24 -4.02 -10.36
CA PRO A 123 19.33 -3.05 -10.43
C PRO A 123 18.83 -1.70 -10.97
N LEU A 124 19.33 -0.63 -10.36
CA LEU A 124 19.09 0.75 -10.80
C LEU A 124 20.26 1.25 -11.64
N ASN A 125 19.96 2.09 -12.63
CA ASN A 125 20.97 2.65 -13.52
C ASN A 125 21.56 3.92 -12.91
N GLY A 126 22.87 3.95 -12.72
CA GLY A 126 23.57 5.12 -12.21
C GLY A 126 24.32 4.83 -10.91
N ARG A 127 24.72 5.90 -10.21
CA ARG A 127 25.48 5.81 -8.95
C ARG A 127 24.63 6.18 -7.73
N ASP A 128 23.43 6.72 -7.96
CA ASP A 128 22.58 7.22 -6.88
C ASP A 128 21.85 6.07 -6.20
N THR A 129 21.78 6.11 -4.89
CA THR A 129 21.02 5.14 -4.08
C THR A 129 19.54 5.50 -4.08
N PRO A 130 18.63 4.53 -3.88
CA PRO A 130 17.21 4.79 -3.76
C PRO A 130 16.89 5.74 -2.60
N SER A 131 16.19 6.85 -2.89
CA SER A 131 15.74 7.82 -1.88
C SER A 131 14.30 7.56 -1.45
N ALA A 132 13.40 7.26 -2.39
CA ALA A 132 12.03 6.86 -2.10
C ALA A 132 11.56 5.74 -3.02
N ILE A 133 10.61 4.95 -2.54
CA ILE A 133 9.95 3.90 -3.33
C ILE A 133 8.44 4.01 -3.16
N ALA A 134 7.72 3.74 -4.24
CA ALA A 134 6.27 3.67 -4.25
C ALA A 134 5.81 2.48 -5.08
N SER A 135 4.88 1.71 -4.57
CA SER A 135 4.29 0.59 -5.28
C SER A 135 2.80 0.82 -5.51
N THR A 136 2.30 0.35 -6.65
CA THR A 136 0.86 0.24 -6.85
C THR A 136 0.31 -0.96 -6.08
N PRO A 137 -0.99 -0.97 -5.74
CA PRO A 137 -1.62 -2.14 -5.14
C PRO A 137 -1.41 -3.43 -5.95
N PHE A 138 -1.19 -3.30 -7.26
CA PHE A 138 -1.00 -4.44 -8.18
C PHE A 138 0.46 -4.91 -8.30
N GLY A 139 1.41 -4.27 -7.60
CA GLY A 139 2.81 -4.68 -7.57
C GLY A 139 3.71 -4.07 -8.65
N SER A 140 3.28 -3.03 -9.37
CA SER A 140 4.20 -2.16 -10.12
C SER A 140 5.01 -1.33 -9.13
N LEU A 141 6.25 -1.02 -9.46
CA LEU A 141 7.16 -0.33 -8.57
C LEU A 141 7.79 0.90 -9.23
N HIS A 142 7.79 2.01 -8.53
CA HIS A 142 8.52 3.22 -8.90
C HIS A 142 9.58 3.52 -7.85
N VAL A 143 10.78 3.81 -8.29
CA VAL A 143 11.95 4.04 -7.44
C VAL A 143 12.61 5.34 -7.84
N SER A 144 12.71 6.28 -6.90
CA SER A 144 13.50 7.49 -7.10
C SER A 144 14.96 7.26 -6.68
N HIS A 145 15.88 7.75 -7.49
CA HIS A 145 17.31 7.72 -7.20
C HIS A 145 18.00 8.92 -7.87
N GLY A 146 18.51 9.84 -7.08
CA GLY A 146 18.96 11.14 -7.56
C GLY A 146 17.83 11.86 -8.32
N SER A 147 18.12 12.37 -9.51
CA SER A 147 17.15 13.06 -10.37
C SER A 147 16.28 12.12 -11.23
N LYS A 148 16.33 10.81 -11.00
CA LYS A 148 15.68 9.81 -11.84
C LYS A 148 14.55 9.13 -11.12
N ILE A 149 13.53 8.71 -11.88
CA ILE A 149 12.55 7.72 -11.44
C ILE A 149 12.65 6.52 -12.39
N THR A 150 12.93 5.36 -11.83
CA THR A 150 12.89 4.08 -12.55
C THR A 150 11.60 3.36 -12.18
N SER A 151 10.83 3.00 -13.20
CA SER A 151 9.56 2.31 -13.08
C SER A 151 9.70 0.89 -13.57
N PHE A 152 9.19 -0.04 -12.78
CA PHE A 152 9.04 -1.45 -13.13
C PHE A 152 7.56 -1.78 -13.22
N ASP A 153 7.20 -2.53 -14.25
CA ASP A 153 5.83 -3.02 -14.38
C ASP A 153 5.48 -4.05 -13.28
N TRP A 154 4.24 -4.47 -13.22
CA TRP A 154 3.76 -5.43 -12.23
C TRP A 154 4.43 -6.81 -12.31
N SER A 155 4.91 -7.21 -13.50
CA SER A 155 5.69 -8.44 -13.71
C SER A 155 7.15 -8.30 -13.31
N LEU A 156 7.64 -7.04 -13.15
CA LEU A 156 9.03 -6.65 -12.88
C LEU A 156 10.00 -6.98 -14.03
N THR A 157 9.47 -7.27 -15.22
CA THR A 157 10.28 -7.59 -16.41
C THR A 157 10.56 -6.36 -17.25
N ARG A 158 9.60 -5.43 -17.36
CA ARG A 158 9.75 -4.20 -18.11
C ARG A 158 10.23 -3.08 -17.20
N LYS A 159 11.21 -2.33 -17.67
CA LYS A 159 11.83 -1.23 -16.94
C LYS A 159 11.87 0.02 -17.83
N SER A 160 11.46 1.15 -17.26
CA SER A 160 11.62 2.47 -17.85
C SER A 160 12.27 3.43 -16.87
N THR A 161 13.03 4.40 -17.34
CA THR A 161 13.67 5.41 -16.51
C THR A 161 13.43 6.79 -17.11
N ILE A 162 12.91 7.70 -16.32
CA ILE A 162 12.72 9.10 -16.69
C ILE A 162 13.66 9.99 -15.89
N LEU A 163 14.03 11.14 -16.47
CA LEU A 163 14.72 12.23 -15.79
C LEU A 163 13.70 13.24 -15.29
N THR A 164 13.92 13.77 -14.09
CA THR A 164 13.10 14.80 -13.47
C THR A 164 13.90 16.08 -13.27
N GLN A 165 13.23 17.15 -12.85
CA GLN A 165 13.86 18.42 -12.50
C GLN A 165 14.39 18.46 -11.08
N PHE A 166 14.09 17.42 -10.27
CA PHE A 166 14.56 17.34 -8.90
C PHE A 166 16.05 16.97 -8.86
N THR A 167 16.77 17.46 -7.85
CA THR A 167 18.10 16.97 -7.51
C THR A 167 18.04 15.64 -6.78
N ALA A 168 17.07 15.52 -5.86
CA ALA A 168 16.69 14.29 -5.18
C ALA A 168 15.18 14.29 -4.91
N ILE A 169 14.55 13.13 -4.94
CA ILE A 169 13.13 12.99 -4.66
C ILE A 169 12.98 12.29 -3.31
N ASP A 170 12.41 12.99 -2.33
CA ASP A 170 12.26 12.49 -0.96
C ASP A 170 10.90 11.79 -0.74
N SER A 171 9.88 12.25 -1.46
CA SER A 171 8.52 11.74 -1.37
C SER A 171 8.02 11.30 -2.74
N LEU A 172 7.56 10.06 -2.83
CA LEU A 172 7.05 9.45 -4.06
C LEU A 172 5.77 8.67 -3.76
N LEU A 173 4.75 8.85 -4.58
CA LEU A 173 3.50 8.10 -4.52
C LEU A 173 3.13 7.58 -5.90
N ALA A 174 2.84 6.31 -6.02
CA ALA A 174 2.28 5.70 -7.22
C ALA A 174 0.76 5.97 -7.27
N ILE A 175 0.32 6.80 -8.19
CA ILE A 175 -1.12 7.04 -8.44
C ILE A 175 -1.68 5.94 -9.33
N SER A 176 -0.93 5.57 -10.34
CA SER A 176 -1.21 4.47 -11.26
C SER A 176 0.11 3.89 -11.78
N PRO A 177 0.10 2.80 -12.57
CA PRO A 177 1.33 2.29 -13.20
C PRO A 177 2.09 3.32 -14.03
N ASP A 178 1.40 4.36 -14.51
CA ASP A 178 1.93 5.36 -15.43
C ASP A 178 2.02 6.76 -14.86
N ILE A 179 1.45 6.99 -13.68
CA ILE A 179 1.38 8.31 -13.07
C ILE A 179 1.90 8.23 -11.65
N ALA A 180 2.83 9.11 -11.32
CA ALA A 180 3.35 9.28 -9.98
C ALA A 180 3.26 10.74 -9.53
N ALA A 181 3.09 10.93 -8.21
CA ALA A 181 3.31 12.20 -7.56
C ALA A 181 4.68 12.18 -6.90
N ALA A 182 5.48 13.22 -7.13
CA ALA A 182 6.83 13.35 -6.62
C ALA A 182 7.05 14.71 -5.98
N GLY A 183 7.75 14.73 -4.86
CA GLY A 183 8.14 15.92 -4.14
C GLY A 183 9.49 15.80 -3.46
N ALA A 184 10.08 16.93 -3.13
CA ALA A 184 11.36 17.01 -2.44
C ALA A 184 11.34 18.12 -1.39
N THR A 185 12.24 18.00 -0.43
CA THR A 185 12.40 18.99 0.66
C THR A 185 13.25 20.19 0.23
N ASP A 186 13.96 20.09 -0.89
CA ASP A 186 14.80 21.14 -1.48
C ASP A 186 14.21 21.74 -2.77
N PHE A 187 13.06 21.27 -3.23
CA PHE A 187 12.40 21.71 -4.45
C PHE A 187 10.95 22.12 -4.19
N SER A 188 10.53 23.26 -4.76
CA SER A 188 9.19 23.79 -4.53
C SER A 188 8.14 23.09 -5.38
N GLY A 189 7.01 22.73 -4.73
CA GLY A 189 5.83 22.15 -5.36
C GLY A 189 5.84 20.63 -5.47
N LEU A 190 4.64 20.08 -5.57
CA LEU A 190 4.38 18.68 -5.88
C LEU A 190 4.23 18.53 -7.39
N GLN A 191 5.00 17.65 -8.00
CA GLN A 191 4.87 17.35 -9.43
C GLN A 191 4.08 16.07 -9.66
N ILE A 192 3.09 16.15 -10.53
CA ILE A 192 2.39 14.99 -11.09
C ILE A 192 3.07 14.62 -12.41
N LEU A 193 3.64 13.44 -12.47
CA LEU A 193 4.50 12.97 -13.55
C LEU A 193 3.82 11.90 -14.39
N ASP A 194 3.91 12.02 -15.71
CA ASP A 194 3.61 10.97 -16.66
C ASP A 194 4.89 10.14 -16.87
N LEU A 195 4.91 8.95 -16.33
CA LEU A 195 6.09 8.07 -16.33
C LEU A 195 6.35 7.41 -17.68
N GLN A 196 5.36 7.38 -18.57
CA GLN A 196 5.54 6.90 -19.94
C GLN A 196 6.21 7.94 -20.83
N LYS A 197 5.72 9.18 -20.77
CA LYS A 197 6.17 10.29 -21.61
C LYS A 197 7.34 11.05 -21.00
N GLY A 198 7.68 10.76 -19.75
CA GLY A 198 8.76 11.44 -19.03
C GLY A 198 8.53 12.93 -18.84
N ARG A 199 7.27 13.37 -18.67
CA ARG A 199 6.92 14.78 -18.56
C ARG A 199 6.09 15.09 -17.34
N VAL A 200 6.22 16.33 -16.87
CA VAL A 200 5.35 16.89 -15.82
C VAL A 200 3.97 17.15 -16.42
N LYS A 201 2.93 16.57 -15.83
CA LYS A 201 1.53 16.84 -16.16
C LYS A 201 1.03 18.10 -15.50
N GLN A 202 1.34 18.26 -14.21
CA GLN A 202 0.87 19.37 -13.39
C GLN A 202 1.82 19.59 -12.22
N VAL A 203 1.92 20.84 -11.76
CA VAL A 203 2.62 21.21 -10.53
C VAL A 203 1.59 21.78 -9.57
N LEU A 204 1.54 21.25 -8.37
CA LEU A 204 0.65 21.68 -7.29
C LEU A 204 1.48 22.40 -6.25
N ASN A 205 1.11 23.63 -5.93
CA ASN A 205 1.79 24.49 -4.97
C ASN A 205 0.83 24.86 -3.83
N TRP A 206 1.40 25.12 -2.69
CA TRP A 206 0.70 25.71 -1.56
C TRP A 206 1.09 27.18 -1.41
N GLU A 207 0.08 28.04 -1.40
CA GLU A 207 0.27 29.46 -1.12
C GLU A 207 0.28 29.70 0.39
N ASN A 208 1.47 29.91 0.94
CA ASN A 208 1.66 30.26 2.34
C ASN A 208 1.58 31.77 2.56
N ALA A 209 1.40 32.21 3.82
CA ALA A 209 1.27 33.62 4.18
C ALA A 209 2.48 34.48 3.78
N THR A 210 3.66 33.90 3.75
CA THR A 210 4.89 34.60 3.37
C THR A 210 5.15 34.63 1.86
N ARG A 211 4.27 34.02 1.07
CA ARG A 211 4.43 33.83 -0.38
C ARG A 211 5.79 33.26 -0.78
N SER A 212 6.44 32.54 0.13
CA SER A 212 7.65 31.76 -0.17
C SER A 212 7.28 30.47 -0.90
N GLY A 213 8.21 29.89 -1.61
CA GLY A 213 7.99 28.55 -2.17
C GLY A 213 7.59 27.56 -1.07
N SER A 214 6.94 26.47 -1.44
CA SER A 214 6.53 25.41 -0.53
C SER A 214 7.10 24.07 -0.96
N THR A 215 7.74 23.36 -0.04
CA THR A 215 8.35 22.05 -0.25
C THR A 215 7.44 20.94 0.26
N VAL A 216 7.58 19.76 -0.32
CA VAL A 216 6.74 18.61 0.01
C VAL A 216 7.42 17.75 1.07
N GLN A 217 6.74 17.55 2.21
CA GLN A 217 7.25 16.73 3.30
C GLN A 217 6.71 15.30 3.25
N ALA A 218 5.47 15.13 2.82
CA ALA A 218 4.85 13.81 2.67
C ALA A 218 3.71 13.83 1.65
N ILE A 219 3.45 12.68 1.05
CA ILE A 219 2.34 12.44 0.12
C ILE A 219 1.57 11.21 0.57
N GLY A 220 0.24 11.27 0.50
CA GLY A 220 -0.64 10.15 0.80
C GLY A 220 -1.85 10.11 -0.13
N SER A 221 -2.59 9.01 -0.13
CA SER A 221 -3.77 8.85 -0.99
C SER A 221 -4.83 7.97 -0.34
N SER A 222 -6.10 8.26 -0.63
CA SER A 222 -7.25 7.37 -0.32
C SER A 222 -7.79 6.65 -1.55
N GLY A 223 -7.12 6.77 -2.70
CA GLY A 223 -7.64 6.33 -3.99
C GLY A 223 -8.57 7.33 -4.67
N LYS A 224 -9.29 8.17 -3.92
CA LYS A 224 -10.14 9.28 -4.43
C LYS A 224 -9.52 10.66 -4.17
N LEU A 225 -8.79 10.77 -3.08
CA LEU A 225 -8.15 12.02 -2.64
C LEU A 225 -6.64 11.85 -2.58
N LEU A 226 -5.93 12.91 -2.96
CA LEU A 226 -4.49 13.05 -2.82
C LEU A 226 -4.22 14.00 -1.66
N PHE A 227 -3.38 13.60 -0.74
CA PHE A 227 -2.97 14.38 0.42
C PHE A 227 -1.52 14.80 0.28
N THR A 228 -1.22 16.06 0.52
CA THR A 228 0.15 16.57 0.47
C THR A 228 0.44 17.45 1.68
N SER A 229 1.46 17.08 2.43
CA SER A 229 2.00 17.92 3.50
C SER A 229 3.03 18.87 2.91
N PHE A 230 2.76 20.16 3.03
CA PHE A 230 3.67 21.22 2.60
C PHE A 230 4.31 21.91 3.80
N GLU A 231 5.54 22.34 3.61
CA GLU A 231 6.25 23.24 4.50
C GLU A 231 6.77 24.43 3.67
N SER A 232 6.68 25.65 4.20
CA SER A 232 7.26 26.81 3.53
C SER A 232 8.79 26.68 3.47
N CYS A 233 9.43 27.20 2.42
CA CYS A 233 10.89 27.19 2.30
C CYS A 233 11.58 27.93 3.46
N ARG A 234 10.88 28.82 4.16
CA ARG A 234 11.35 29.49 5.37
C ARG A 234 11.13 28.68 6.65
N ARG A 235 10.50 27.51 6.55
CA ARG A 235 10.14 26.62 7.67
C ARG A 235 9.37 27.29 8.81
N ASN A 236 8.61 28.33 8.48
CA ASN A 236 7.79 29.09 9.43
C ASN A 236 6.30 28.82 9.31
N SER A 237 5.90 28.01 8.37
CA SER A 237 4.51 27.59 8.20
C SER A 237 4.42 26.24 7.49
N ASN A 238 3.39 25.47 7.81
CA ASN A 238 3.11 24.21 7.17
C ASN A 238 1.60 24.00 7.08
N SER A 239 1.17 23.15 6.15
CA SER A 239 -0.23 22.82 5.93
C SER A 239 -0.36 21.49 5.21
N ILE A 240 -1.52 20.85 5.32
CA ILE A 240 -1.88 19.68 4.52
C ILE A 240 -2.98 20.09 3.56
N LEU A 241 -2.70 19.96 2.26
CA LEU A 241 -3.70 20.15 1.21
C LEU A 241 -4.26 18.82 0.76
N VAL A 242 -5.56 18.83 0.54
CA VAL A 242 -6.32 17.70 0.02
C VAL A 242 -6.81 18.05 -1.37
N TYR A 243 -6.49 17.21 -2.35
CA TYR A 243 -6.91 17.37 -3.74
C TYR A 243 -7.82 16.23 -4.16
N ASP A 244 -8.76 16.50 -5.05
CA ASP A 244 -9.48 15.45 -5.78
C ASP A 244 -8.52 14.76 -6.76
N MET A 245 -8.47 13.42 -6.74
CA MET A 245 -7.50 12.65 -7.54
C MET A 245 -7.75 12.75 -9.04
N ASN A 246 -8.99 12.98 -9.48
CA ASN A 246 -9.33 13.03 -10.90
C ASN A 246 -9.08 14.42 -11.50
N THR A 247 -9.43 15.46 -10.74
CA THR A 247 -9.34 16.85 -11.24
C THR A 247 -8.06 17.55 -10.81
N LEU A 248 -7.39 17.05 -9.75
CA LEU A 248 -6.25 17.66 -9.08
C LEU A 248 -6.53 19.07 -8.54
N ASN A 249 -7.81 19.40 -8.36
CA ASN A 249 -8.21 20.65 -7.73
C ASN A 249 -8.17 20.50 -6.20
N PRO A 250 -7.78 21.57 -5.48
CA PRO A 250 -7.81 21.56 -4.03
C PRO A 250 -9.25 21.48 -3.53
N VAL A 251 -9.50 20.58 -2.57
CA VAL A 251 -10.82 20.36 -1.95
C VAL A 251 -10.87 21.06 -0.59
N ILE A 252 -9.84 20.86 0.23
CA ILE A 252 -9.76 21.45 1.57
C ILE A 252 -8.30 21.59 1.99
N GLU A 253 -8.03 22.58 2.82
CA GLU A 253 -6.77 22.79 3.53
C GLU A 253 -7.00 22.50 5.02
N ILE A 254 -6.16 21.66 5.60
CA ILE A 254 -6.19 21.28 7.02
C ILE A 254 -4.81 21.45 7.65
N ALA A 255 -4.73 21.44 8.97
CA ALA A 255 -3.49 21.51 9.73
C ALA A 255 -2.61 22.73 9.39
N ARG A 256 -3.22 23.86 9.01
CA ARG A 256 -2.47 25.09 8.76
C ARG A 256 -1.88 25.60 10.07
N ASN A 257 -0.57 25.66 10.12
CA ASN A 257 0.18 26.19 11.25
C ASN A 257 1.14 27.28 10.78
N GLU A 258 1.19 28.36 11.55
CA GLU A 258 2.15 29.44 11.36
C GLU A 258 2.96 29.58 12.64
N ILE A 259 4.29 29.58 12.52
CA ILE A 259 5.18 29.71 13.66
C ILE A 259 5.40 31.19 13.96
N PHE A 260 4.82 31.67 15.05
CA PHE A 260 5.08 32.97 15.61
C PHE A 260 5.76 32.79 16.98
N GLY A 261 7.09 32.81 17.01
CA GLY A 261 7.86 32.70 18.26
C GLY A 261 8.50 31.33 18.51
N ALA A 262 8.72 30.98 19.79
CA ALA A 262 9.53 29.84 20.20
C ALA A 262 8.75 28.53 20.39
N ASP A 263 7.47 28.47 20.09
CA ASP A 263 6.65 27.27 20.29
C ASP A 263 6.83 26.28 19.13
N LEU A 264 7.94 25.56 19.14
CA LEU A 264 8.35 24.64 18.07
C LEU A 264 7.52 23.35 18.03
N ASP A 265 6.91 22.94 19.12
CA ASP A 265 6.16 21.67 19.21
C ASP A 265 4.85 21.72 18.42
N SER A 266 4.27 22.89 18.21
CA SER A 266 2.98 23.05 17.51
C SER A 266 3.09 23.09 15.99
N ALA A 267 4.31 23.24 15.46
CA ALA A 267 4.55 23.51 14.03
C ALA A 267 5.32 22.38 13.31
N ILE A 268 5.38 21.18 13.89
CA ILE A 268 6.04 20.03 13.27
C ILE A 268 5.26 19.63 12.01
N PRO A 269 5.88 19.71 10.81
CA PRO A 269 5.22 19.28 9.59
C PRO A 269 4.99 17.77 9.59
N ALA A 270 3.92 17.33 8.94
CA ALA A 270 3.69 15.90 8.77
C ALA A 270 4.68 15.33 7.75
N THR A 271 5.50 14.38 8.20
CA THR A 271 6.48 13.65 7.37
C THR A 271 5.95 12.29 6.90
N LYS A 272 4.80 11.86 7.37
CA LYS A 272 4.07 10.68 6.89
C LYS A 272 2.57 10.94 6.91
N LEU A 273 1.91 10.62 5.79
CA LEU A 273 0.46 10.69 5.60
C LEU A 273 -0.07 9.31 5.26
N ARG A 274 -1.12 8.87 5.95
CA ARG A 274 -1.77 7.59 5.70
C ARG A 274 -3.28 7.70 5.83
N TRP A 275 -3.99 7.29 4.80
CA TRP A 275 -5.45 7.16 4.87
C TRP A 275 -5.82 5.90 5.65
N VAL A 276 -6.72 6.04 6.61
CA VAL A 276 -7.28 4.96 7.44
C VAL A 276 -8.70 4.71 6.97
N SER A 277 -8.86 3.76 6.05
CA SER A 277 -10.11 3.55 5.31
C SER A 277 -11.26 3.10 6.21
N GLY A 278 -10.98 2.26 7.21
CA GLY A 278 -11.98 1.77 8.15
C GLY A 278 -12.65 2.86 9.00
N TYR A 279 -11.98 3.99 9.19
CA TYR A 279 -12.48 5.12 9.98
C TYR A 279 -12.77 6.37 9.14
N GLY A 280 -12.35 6.40 7.88
CA GLY A 280 -12.47 7.60 7.04
C GLY A 280 -11.62 8.77 7.54
N LEU A 281 -10.47 8.50 8.18
CA LEU A 281 -9.58 9.49 8.77
C LEU A 281 -8.23 9.53 8.06
N LEU A 282 -7.62 10.71 8.04
CA LEU A 282 -6.23 10.89 7.61
C LEU A 282 -5.31 10.90 8.83
N MET A 283 -4.43 9.93 8.95
CA MET A 283 -3.31 9.98 9.89
C MET A 283 -2.19 10.86 9.31
N ALA A 284 -1.77 11.85 10.08
CA ALA A 284 -0.63 12.70 9.81
C ALA A 284 0.35 12.62 10.98
N SER A 285 1.60 12.22 10.73
CA SER A 285 2.61 12.11 11.78
C SER A 285 3.88 12.85 11.39
N GLY A 286 4.50 13.50 12.36
CA GLY A 286 5.75 14.19 12.21
C GLY A 286 6.54 14.18 13.51
N SER A 287 7.87 14.22 13.43
CA SER A 287 8.74 14.31 14.57
C SER A 287 9.86 15.34 14.34
N HIS A 288 10.29 15.95 15.40
CA HIS A 288 11.37 16.95 15.39
C HIS A 288 12.41 16.63 16.46
N SER A 289 13.69 16.82 16.11
CA SER A 289 14.80 16.67 17.04
C SER A 289 15.19 18.04 17.56
N GLY A 290 14.87 18.31 18.82
CA GLY A 290 15.23 19.53 19.53
C GLY A 290 16.33 19.32 20.57
N LEU A 291 16.67 20.39 21.30
CA LEU A 291 17.68 20.36 22.39
C LEU A 291 17.25 19.43 23.55
N SER A 292 15.94 19.31 23.80
CA SER A 292 15.35 18.44 24.83
C SER A 292 15.10 17.00 24.39
N GLY A 293 15.52 16.64 23.18
CA GLY A 293 15.30 15.30 22.63
C GLY A 293 14.44 15.30 21.37
N VAL A 294 13.86 14.15 21.06
CA VAL A 294 12.93 13.99 19.92
C VAL A 294 11.51 14.08 20.43
N SER A 295 10.76 15.03 19.91
CA SER A 295 9.30 15.14 20.13
C SER A 295 8.56 14.85 18.84
N GLY A 296 7.34 14.37 18.93
CA GLY A 296 6.54 14.02 17.77
C GLY A 296 5.05 14.12 18.03
N ASN A 297 4.31 14.13 16.95
CA ASN A 297 2.88 14.30 16.94
C ASN A 297 2.24 13.35 15.93
N ILE A 298 1.19 12.67 16.32
CA ILE A 298 0.36 11.83 15.46
C ILE A 298 -1.06 12.35 15.58
N LYS A 299 -1.59 12.91 14.49
CA LYS A 299 -2.96 13.45 14.42
C LYS A 299 -3.79 12.65 13.45
N PHE A 300 -5.04 12.46 13.79
CA PHE A 300 -6.04 11.88 12.91
C PHE A 300 -7.09 12.92 12.57
N TRP A 301 -7.25 13.20 11.29
CA TRP A 301 -8.09 14.25 10.77
C TRP A 301 -9.34 13.67 10.11
N ASP A 302 -10.49 14.16 10.46
CA ASP A 302 -11.71 13.99 9.67
C ASP A 302 -11.71 15.02 8.53
N ILE A 303 -11.50 14.53 7.30
CA ILE A 303 -11.41 15.39 6.12
C ILE A 303 -12.72 16.10 5.80
N ARG A 304 -13.87 15.55 6.21
CA ARG A 304 -15.18 16.16 5.95
C ARG A 304 -15.41 17.40 6.80
N SER A 305 -15.00 17.35 8.05
CA SER A 305 -15.16 18.46 9.00
C SER A 305 -13.94 19.37 9.06
N GLY A 306 -12.77 18.91 8.59
CA GLY A 306 -11.50 19.61 8.75
C GLY A 306 -10.95 19.61 10.18
N ASN A 307 -11.54 18.81 11.09
CA ASN A 307 -11.18 18.79 12.50
C ASN A 307 -10.30 17.60 12.85
N VAL A 308 -9.52 17.76 13.94
CA VAL A 308 -8.75 16.67 14.55
C VAL A 308 -9.71 15.77 15.32
N ALA A 309 -9.78 14.48 14.93
CA ALA A 309 -10.56 13.49 15.65
C ALA A 309 -9.86 13.08 16.96
N PHE A 310 -8.54 12.88 16.90
CA PHE A 310 -7.70 12.66 18.08
C PHE A 310 -6.23 12.94 17.77
N GLU A 311 -5.45 13.20 18.82
CA GLU A 311 -4.04 13.57 18.75
C GLU A 311 -3.24 12.82 19.83
N LEU A 312 -2.06 12.32 19.45
CA LEU A 312 -1.08 11.72 20.35
C LEU A 312 0.21 12.55 20.31
N LYS A 313 0.61 13.10 21.44
CA LYS A 313 1.85 13.85 21.61
C LYS A 313 2.91 12.95 22.22
N GLU A 314 4.04 12.78 21.52
CA GLU A 314 5.11 11.88 21.90
C GLU A 314 6.34 12.65 22.35
N LYS A 315 6.70 12.50 23.61
CA LYS A 315 7.92 13.14 24.19
C LYS A 315 8.90 12.11 24.72
N VAL A 316 8.38 11.01 25.30
CA VAL A 316 9.19 9.93 25.85
C VAL A 316 9.25 8.81 24.85
N ASP A 317 10.44 8.44 24.40
CA ASP A 317 10.67 7.45 23.35
C ASP A 317 9.79 7.70 22.10
N CYS A 318 9.93 8.90 21.56
CA CYS A 318 9.24 9.32 20.36
C CYS A 318 9.46 8.31 19.23
N PHE A 319 8.61 8.34 18.22
CA PHE A 319 8.68 7.38 17.13
C PHE A 319 9.76 7.73 16.08
N ALA A 320 10.44 6.71 15.59
CA ALA A 320 11.27 6.76 14.38
C ALA A 320 10.40 6.64 13.12
N ASP A 321 9.35 5.83 13.19
CA ASP A 321 8.34 5.65 12.16
C ASP A 321 7.05 5.10 12.77
N VAL A 322 5.92 5.31 12.08
CA VAL A 322 4.59 4.85 12.50
C VAL A 322 3.85 4.22 11.33
N CYS A 323 2.99 3.26 11.59
CA CYS A 323 2.05 2.75 10.59
C CYS A 323 0.72 2.38 11.22
N VAL A 324 -0.33 2.39 10.38
CA VAL A 324 -1.67 1.93 10.75
C VAL A 324 -1.97 0.65 10.01
N SER A 325 -2.51 -0.33 10.70
CA SER A 325 -3.13 -1.50 10.10
C SER A 325 -4.65 -1.36 10.18
N ASP A 326 -5.28 -1.15 9.03
CA ASP A 326 -6.75 -1.09 8.91
C ASP A 326 -7.39 -2.41 9.31
N ASN A 327 -6.83 -3.53 8.86
CA ASN A 327 -7.36 -4.86 9.13
C ASN A 327 -7.36 -5.21 10.62
N MET A 328 -6.32 -4.80 11.34
CA MET A 328 -6.19 -5.04 12.77
C MET A 328 -6.80 -3.93 13.64
N ASN A 329 -7.13 -2.77 13.07
CA ASN A 329 -7.52 -1.56 13.81
C ASN A 329 -6.47 -1.14 14.85
N VAL A 330 -5.19 -1.15 14.45
CA VAL A 330 -4.06 -0.87 15.33
C VAL A 330 -3.12 0.14 14.71
N LEU A 331 -2.70 1.09 15.55
CA LEU A 331 -1.59 1.98 15.28
C LEU A 331 -0.31 1.37 15.87
N PHE A 332 0.76 1.33 15.09
CA PHE A 332 2.06 0.87 15.53
C PHE A 332 3.09 1.99 15.45
N LYS A 333 4.03 2.03 16.40
CA LYS A 333 5.22 2.88 16.34
C LYS A 333 6.47 2.09 16.67
N VAL A 334 7.60 2.56 16.17
CA VAL A 334 8.94 2.16 16.61
C VAL A 334 9.54 3.28 17.42
N GLY A 335 9.95 3.01 18.66
CA GLY A 335 10.58 3.99 19.51
C GLY A 335 11.98 4.38 18.99
N VAL A 336 12.30 5.70 18.98
CA VAL A 336 13.63 6.19 18.53
C VAL A 336 14.74 5.69 19.43
N SER A 337 14.51 5.73 20.75
CA SER A 337 15.52 5.41 21.74
C SER A 337 15.63 3.90 21.97
N SER A 338 14.48 3.22 22.12
CA SER A 338 14.43 1.80 22.42
C SER A 338 14.59 0.90 21.21
N GLY A 339 14.13 1.35 20.03
CA GLY A 339 13.96 0.49 18.85
C GLY A 339 12.89 -0.60 19.04
N GLU A 340 12.07 -0.48 20.10
CA GLU A 340 10.98 -1.41 20.37
C GLU A 340 9.72 -1.02 19.59
N VAL A 341 8.92 -2.03 19.25
CA VAL A 341 7.63 -1.84 18.59
C VAL A 341 6.54 -1.72 19.65
N PHE A 342 5.72 -0.69 19.52
CA PHE A 342 4.57 -0.43 20.36
C PHE A 342 3.30 -0.48 19.53
N ASN A 343 2.20 -0.87 20.15
CA ASN A 343 0.87 -0.87 19.54
C ASN A 343 -0.13 -0.06 20.38
N ALA A 344 -1.11 0.52 19.70
CA ALA A 344 -2.26 1.19 20.32
C ALA A 344 -3.52 0.83 19.55
N ASP A 345 -4.59 0.42 20.23
CA ASP A 345 -5.87 0.06 19.61
C ASP A 345 -6.60 1.34 19.19
N LEU A 346 -6.87 1.49 17.89
CA LEU A 346 -7.56 2.67 17.34
C LEU A 346 -8.97 2.85 17.92
N ARG A 347 -9.64 1.79 18.30
CA ARG A 347 -10.99 1.83 18.87
C ARG A 347 -11.03 2.49 20.25
N CYS A 348 -9.90 2.47 20.96
CA CYS A 348 -9.77 3.01 22.32
C CYS A 348 -9.19 4.42 22.35
N LEU A 349 -8.62 4.93 21.26
CA LEU A 349 -7.93 6.23 21.25
C LEU A 349 -8.86 7.41 21.51
N GLY A 350 -10.12 7.34 21.08
CA GLY A 350 -11.10 8.40 21.31
C GLY A 350 -11.62 8.52 22.75
N THR A 351 -11.35 7.52 23.60
CA THR A 351 -11.77 7.51 25.03
C THR A 351 -10.70 8.01 25.97
N VAL A 352 -9.50 8.27 25.47
CA VAL A 352 -8.40 8.83 26.25
C VAL A 352 -8.64 10.33 26.40
N ASN A 353 -9.27 10.74 27.49
CA ASN A 353 -9.43 12.14 27.85
C ASN A 353 -8.04 12.79 27.96
N ASN A 354 -7.88 13.95 27.31
CA ASN A 354 -6.66 14.77 27.36
C ASN A 354 -6.44 15.44 28.75
N ASP A 355 -6.99 14.86 29.81
CA ASP A 355 -6.72 15.35 31.15
C ASP A 355 -5.27 15.11 31.51
N ALA A 356 -4.56 16.19 31.78
CA ALA A 356 -3.12 16.29 31.98
C ALA A 356 -2.57 15.49 33.20
N ASN A 357 -3.39 14.69 33.83
CA ASN A 357 -3.02 13.83 34.95
C ASN A 357 -2.96 12.36 34.50
N ASP A 358 -1.78 12.01 34.06
CA ASP A 358 -1.04 10.77 34.32
C ASP A 358 -1.79 9.42 34.25
N ASN A 359 -1.20 8.50 33.53
CA ASN A 359 -1.45 7.06 33.39
C ASN A 359 -2.26 6.54 32.19
N ASN A 360 -2.74 7.35 31.27
CA ASN A 360 -3.42 6.83 30.06
C ASN A 360 -2.52 6.79 28.83
N ASN A 361 -1.32 6.23 28.99
CA ASN A 361 -0.47 5.94 27.83
C ASN A 361 -1.13 4.84 26.98
N PRO A 362 -1.62 5.13 25.75
CA PRO A 362 -2.31 4.13 24.93
C PRO A 362 -1.37 3.04 24.39
N TRP A 363 -0.06 3.25 24.54
CA TRP A 363 0.96 2.39 23.96
C TRP A 363 1.24 1.17 24.82
N MET A 364 1.13 0.00 24.21
CA MET A 364 1.60 -1.27 24.76
C MET A 364 2.80 -1.75 23.98
N CYS A 365 3.88 -2.12 24.68
CA CYS A 365 5.03 -2.74 24.03
C CYS A 365 4.62 -4.13 23.51
N VAL A 366 4.93 -4.40 22.26
CA VAL A 366 4.60 -5.68 21.60
C VAL A 366 5.48 -6.80 22.12
N GLU A 367 6.70 -6.49 22.52
CA GLU A 367 7.66 -7.43 23.13
C GLU A 367 7.65 -7.34 24.66
N ASN A 368 7.75 -8.48 25.34
CA ASN A 368 7.98 -8.44 26.81
C ASN A 368 9.31 -7.73 27.07
N ARG A 369 9.27 -6.60 27.80
CA ARG A 369 10.38 -5.73 28.10
C ARG A 369 11.62 -6.52 28.50
N ARG A 370 12.57 -6.66 27.60
CA ARG A 370 13.94 -6.97 27.96
C ARG A 370 14.63 -5.64 28.26
N LYS A 371 15.41 -5.61 29.34
CA LYS A 371 16.11 -4.44 29.87
C LYS A 371 16.73 -3.60 28.74
N VAL A 372 16.37 -2.31 28.72
CA VAL A 372 17.06 -1.29 27.94
C VAL A 372 18.55 -1.34 28.28
N VAL A 373 19.37 -1.79 27.35
CA VAL A 373 20.83 -1.79 27.47
C VAL A 373 21.34 -0.53 26.80
N ASN A 374 21.75 0.41 27.66
CA ASN A 374 22.68 1.48 27.40
C ASN A 374 22.60 2.28 26.08
N GLY A 375 21.98 3.46 26.12
CA GLY A 375 22.46 4.69 25.46
C GLY A 375 22.51 4.76 23.93
N LYS A 376 22.31 3.68 23.21
CA LYS A 376 22.26 3.68 21.74
C LYS A 376 20.83 3.91 21.29
N LYS A 377 20.61 4.90 20.44
CA LYS A 377 19.32 5.13 19.76
C LYS A 377 19.07 4.02 18.73
N GLU A 378 18.65 2.84 19.19
CA GLU A 378 18.52 1.63 18.37
C GLU A 378 17.44 1.74 17.28
N GLY A 379 16.42 2.58 17.53
CA GLY A 379 15.32 2.79 16.60
C GLY A 379 15.58 3.83 15.51
N LEU A 380 16.66 4.59 15.60
CA LEU A 380 16.92 5.68 14.66
C LEU A 380 16.98 5.16 13.20
N GLY A 381 16.03 5.63 12.38
CA GLY A 381 15.86 5.28 10.97
C GLY A 381 15.36 3.86 10.75
N CYS A 382 14.76 3.19 11.75
CA CYS A 382 13.91 2.05 11.56
C CYS A 382 12.68 2.46 10.73
N LYS A 383 12.16 1.53 9.93
CA LYS A 383 10.94 1.68 9.15
C LYS A 383 9.92 0.66 9.61
N ILE A 384 8.66 1.05 9.68
CA ILE A 384 7.56 0.16 10.02
C ILE A 384 6.41 0.32 9.02
N GLU A 385 5.95 -0.79 8.48
CA GLU A 385 4.82 -0.83 7.55
C GLU A 385 3.91 -2.02 7.83
N SER A 386 2.61 -1.84 7.61
CA SER A 386 1.62 -2.91 7.73
C SER A 386 1.15 -3.37 6.35
N HIS A 387 0.96 -4.67 6.20
CA HIS A 387 0.36 -5.28 5.02
C HIS A 387 -0.51 -6.47 5.42
N GLY A 388 -1.79 -6.42 5.08
CA GLY A 388 -2.77 -7.40 5.58
C GLY A 388 -2.85 -7.38 7.10
N ASN A 389 -2.75 -8.57 7.71
CA ASN A 389 -2.78 -8.77 9.16
C ASN A 389 -1.37 -8.85 9.78
N GLN A 390 -0.39 -8.23 9.15
CA GLN A 390 1.01 -8.33 9.53
C GLN A 390 1.67 -6.97 9.55
N VAL A 391 2.68 -6.85 10.41
CA VAL A 391 3.51 -5.66 10.54
C VAL A 391 4.96 -6.03 10.34
N PHE A 392 5.62 -5.28 9.50
CA PHE A 392 7.03 -5.44 9.16
C PHE A 392 7.81 -4.26 9.73
N CYS A 393 8.82 -4.55 10.52
CA CYS A 393 9.68 -3.54 11.12
C CYS A 393 11.14 -3.80 10.72
N SER A 394 11.82 -2.78 10.18
CA SER A 394 13.25 -2.89 9.94
C SER A 394 14.01 -2.53 11.21
N LYS A 395 14.94 -3.38 11.61
CA LYS A 395 15.87 -3.12 12.71
C LYS A 395 17.30 -3.32 12.20
N GLY A 396 17.99 -2.22 11.92
CA GLY A 396 19.27 -2.30 11.22
C GLY A 396 19.13 -2.90 9.82
N GLY A 397 19.80 -4.04 9.58
CA GLY A 397 19.71 -4.80 8.32
C GLY A 397 18.64 -5.88 8.32
N ASP A 398 18.06 -6.20 9.46
CA ASP A 398 17.05 -7.27 9.61
C ASP A 398 15.63 -6.71 9.43
N ILE A 399 14.72 -7.58 9.01
CA ILE A 399 13.29 -7.30 8.96
C ILE A 399 12.59 -8.22 9.94
N GLU A 400 11.89 -7.62 10.89
CA GLU A 400 11.07 -8.31 11.87
C GLU A 400 9.63 -8.35 11.38
N LEU A 401 9.01 -9.52 11.45
CA LEU A 401 7.60 -9.75 11.15
C LEU A 401 6.83 -9.93 12.45
N TRP A 402 5.76 -9.17 12.61
CA TRP A 402 4.83 -9.28 13.72
C TRP A 402 3.46 -9.69 13.21
N SER A 403 2.89 -10.73 13.80
CA SER A 403 1.56 -11.24 13.48
C SER A 403 0.74 -11.36 14.74
N GLU A 404 -0.52 -10.94 14.70
CA GLU A 404 -1.44 -11.12 15.82
C GLU A 404 -1.74 -12.61 16.00
N VAL A 405 -1.67 -13.08 17.24
CA VAL A 405 -2.03 -14.44 17.61
C VAL A 405 -3.40 -14.39 18.27
N ALA A 406 -4.34 -15.21 17.78
CA ALA A 406 -5.62 -15.36 18.43
C ALA A 406 -5.40 -15.83 19.88
N ALA A 407 -5.78 -15.01 20.86
CA ALA A 407 -5.76 -15.40 22.24
C ALA A 407 -6.77 -16.55 22.42
N GLY A 408 -6.28 -17.73 22.79
CA GLY A 408 -7.14 -18.85 23.16
C GLY A 408 -8.09 -18.42 24.29
N SER A 409 -9.26 -19.00 24.34
CA SER A 409 -10.37 -18.67 25.27
C SER A 409 -10.06 -18.80 26.76
N GLU A 410 -8.86 -19.18 27.13
CA GLU A 410 -8.42 -19.38 28.51
C GLU A 410 -7.42 -18.30 28.93
N GLY A 411 -7.95 -17.25 29.55
CA GLY A 411 -7.11 -16.34 30.31
C GLY A 411 -7.41 -14.85 30.09
N ARG A 412 -7.69 -14.16 31.16
CA ARG A 412 -7.93 -12.72 31.33
C ARG A 412 -6.74 -11.84 30.93
N LEU A 413 -6.17 -12.00 29.73
CA LEU A 413 -5.20 -11.05 29.20
C LEU A 413 -5.95 -9.95 28.47
N LYS A 414 -6.05 -8.78 29.09
CA LYS A 414 -6.63 -7.54 28.54
C LYS A 414 -5.79 -6.92 27.42
N GLY A 415 -5.02 -7.70 26.64
CA GLY A 415 -4.15 -7.15 25.60
C GLY A 415 -4.04 -8.06 24.38
N ARG A 416 -3.81 -7.45 23.24
CA ARG A 416 -3.48 -8.17 22.01
C ARG A 416 -2.10 -8.80 22.12
N VAL A 417 -1.98 -10.03 21.66
CA VAL A 417 -0.73 -10.78 21.67
C VAL A 417 -0.18 -10.86 20.25
N PHE A 418 1.07 -10.46 20.07
CA PHE A 418 1.76 -10.54 18.81
C PHE A 418 2.93 -11.51 18.88
N ARG A 419 3.11 -12.29 17.84
CA ARG A 419 4.27 -13.18 17.68
C ARG A 419 5.28 -12.56 16.73
N LYS A 420 6.52 -12.55 17.15
CA LYS A 420 7.67 -12.07 16.36
C LYS A 420 8.32 -13.20 15.59
N ASN A 421 8.60 -12.94 14.31
CA ASN A 421 9.51 -13.72 13.49
C ASN A 421 10.55 -12.79 12.88
N VAL A 422 11.78 -13.25 12.75
CA VAL A 422 12.85 -12.50 12.09
C VAL A 422 13.05 -13.07 10.70
N MET A 423 12.89 -12.23 9.69
CA MET A 423 13.04 -12.62 8.31
C MET A 423 14.46 -12.36 7.82
N GLY A 424 14.96 -13.30 7.03
CA GLY A 424 16.14 -13.07 6.23
C GLY A 424 17.44 -12.89 7.00
N ARG A 425 17.70 -13.67 8.04
CA ARG A 425 19.07 -13.85 8.55
C ARG A 425 19.97 -14.47 7.49
N VAL A 426 20.26 -13.69 6.46
CA VAL A 426 21.35 -14.03 5.54
C VAL A 426 22.64 -13.68 6.25
N LYS A 427 23.29 -14.67 6.83
CA LYS A 427 24.60 -14.58 7.49
C LYS A 427 25.74 -14.01 6.62
N ALA A 428 25.47 -13.66 5.37
CA ALA A 428 26.52 -13.38 4.38
C ALA A 428 26.60 -11.91 3.92
N MET A 429 25.63 -11.06 4.21
CA MET A 429 25.69 -9.64 3.85
C MET A 429 25.69 -8.86 5.16
N GLY A 430 26.83 -8.33 5.57
CA GLY A 430 26.94 -7.45 6.75
C GLY A 430 25.84 -6.41 6.69
N GLY A 431 24.85 -6.54 7.57
CA GLY A 431 23.52 -5.98 7.54
C GLY A 431 23.40 -4.53 7.14
N LEU A 432 23.39 -4.25 5.84
CA LEU A 432 23.11 -2.91 5.31
C LEU A 432 21.72 -2.47 5.78
N LYS A 433 21.67 -1.29 6.38
CA LYS A 433 20.45 -0.73 6.95
C LYS A 433 19.35 -0.61 5.91
N VAL A 434 18.15 -1.10 6.23
CA VAL A 434 16.96 -0.91 5.41
C VAL A 434 16.57 0.57 5.42
N THR A 435 16.34 1.15 4.25
CA THR A 435 15.96 2.55 4.08
C THR A 435 14.49 2.74 3.78
N ASN A 436 13.90 1.86 2.97
CA ASN A 436 12.48 1.89 2.64
C ASN A 436 11.89 0.50 2.57
N LEU A 437 10.59 0.41 2.87
CA LEU A 437 9.74 -0.76 2.70
C LEU A 437 8.50 -0.35 1.91
N ALA A 438 8.09 -1.14 0.91
CA ALA A 438 6.83 -0.97 0.21
C ALA A 438 6.22 -2.32 -0.14
N PHE A 439 4.91 -2.36 -0.29
CA PHE A 439 4.16 -3.58 -0.58
C PHE A 439 3.23 -3.35 -1.77
N GLY A 440 3.13 -4.34 -2.65
CA GLY A 440 2.20 -4.31 -3.76
C GLY A 440 1.89 -5.72 -4.25
N GLY A 441 0.61 -6.08 -4.26
CA GLY A 441 0.17 -7.43 -4.55
C GLY A 441 0.79 -8.43 -3.56
N ASN A 442 1.40 -9.47 -4.07
CA ASN A 442 2.09 -10.51 -3.29
C ASN A 442 3.59 -10.26 -3.12
N LYS A 443 4.03 -9.01 -3.21
CA LYS A 443 5.45 -8.64 -3.17
C LYS A 443 5.74 -7.64 -2.06
N MET A 444 6.91 -7.79 -1.44
CA MET A 444 7.53 -6.79 -0.59
C MET A 444 8.79 -6.28 -1.29
N PHE A 445 8.96 -4.97 -1.33
CA PHE A 445 10.10 -4.28 -1.89
C PHE A 445 10.92 -3.63 -0.78
N VAL A 446 12.22 -3.84 -0.82
CA VAL A 446 13.17 -3.38 0.20
C VAL A 446 14.32 -2.65 -0.45
N THR A 447 14.62 -1.44 0.01
CA THR A 447 15.85 -0.74 -0.34
C THR A 447 16.79 -0.70 0.85
N ARG A 448 18.09 -0.70 0.58
CA ARG A 448 19.11 -0.66 1.61
C ARG A 448 20.06 0.51 1.40
N LYS A 449 20.63 0.98 2.49
CA LYS A 449 21.64 2.03 2.46
C LYS A 449 22.84 1.60 1.61
N ASP A 450 23.33 2.51 0.78
CA ASP A 450 24.51 2.32 -0.08
C ASP A 450 24.36 1.18 -1.14
N GLN A 451 23.14 0.69 -1.38
CA GLN A 451 22.84 -0.31 -2.41
C GLN A 451 22.06 0.33 -3.56
N GLN A 452 22.51 0.13 -4.80
CA GLN A 452 21.89 0.67 -6.01
C GLN A 452 20.90 -0.33 -6.63
N ALA A 453 20.10 -0.95 -5.79
CA ALA A 453 19.13 -1.95 -6.20
C ALA A 453 17.95 -2.01 -5.24
N VAL A 454 16.87 -2.62 -5.68
CA VAL A 454 15.71 -2.94 -4.86
C VAL A 454 15.60 -4.46 -4.73
N GLU A 455 15.55 -4.96 -3.52
CA GLU A 455 15.26 -6.36 -3.25
C GLU A 455 13.77 -6.63 -3.39
N VAL A 456 13.42 -7.70 -4.09
CA VAL A 456 12.06 -8.20 -4.22
C VAL A 456 11.92 -9.46 -3.38
N TRP A 457 10.97 -9.45 -2.48
CA TRP A 457 10.64 -10.57 -1.61
C TRP A 457 9.25 -11.08 -1.95
N GLN A 458 9.11 -12.38 -2.13
CA GLN A 458 7.84 -13.05 -2.46
C GLN A 458 7.67 -14.29 -1.61
N GLY A 459 6.43 -14.65 -1.30
CA GLY A 459 6.10 -15.93 -0.73
C GLY A 459 6.44 -17.06 -1.71
N SER A 460 6.93 -18.18 -1.22
CA SER A 460 7.07 -19.37 -2.07
C SER A 460 5.65 -19.78 -2.49
N THR A 461 5.36 -19.72 -3.78
CA THR A 461 4.21 -20.44 -4.32
C THR A 461 4.42 -21.92 -4.00
N ARG A 462 3.77 -22.41 -2.95
CA ARG A 462 3.60 -23.83 -2.79
C ARG A 462 2.81 -24.27 -4.02
N GLY A 463 3.49 -24.97 -4.93
CA GLY A 463 2.77 -25.71 -5.97
C GLY A 463 1.76 -26.61 -5.26
N LEU A 464 0.50 -26.33 -5.52
CA LEU A 464 -0.60 -27.26 -5.25
C LEU A 464 -0.51 -28.40 -6.25
#